data_97e4a3bc26281a7e80331f84a78310de
#
_entry.id   97e4a3bc26281a7e80331f84a78310de
#
_cell.length_a   1.000
_cell.length_b   1.000
_cell.length_c   1.000
_cell.angle_alpha   90.00
_cell.angle_beta   90.00
_cell.angle_gamma   90.00
#
_symmetry.space_group_name_H-M   'P 1'
#
loop_
_entity.id
_entity.type
_entity.pdbx_description
1 polymer ?
#
loop_
_entity_poly.entity_id
_entity_poly.type
_entity_poly.pdbx_seq_one_letter_code
_entity_poly.pdbx_strand_id
1 'polypeptide(L)'
;MPIGQWRLYPTEGSMEKYHLPPFQAAFDMKASAIMPDYSRVGTDGRSKPQYYRGKLTSTEEVGSTYSKELITDLARDVMGFNGYVNSDSGITSVQIYGVEDLTVPQRYAKAISAGTDVIGGNSDSENIVKAVEEGCVCSKPEGSCSCKESW
;
A
#
# COMPACT_ATOMS: atom_id res chain seq x y z
N MET A 1 12.46 -14.16 -12.01
CA MET A 1 11.83 -13.22 -11.06
C MET A 1 12.59 -13.29 -9.74
N PRO A 2 12.91 -12.19 -9.09
CA PRO A 2 13.57 -12.23 -7.79
C PRO A 2 12.66 -12.96 -6.78
N ILE A 3 13.25 -13.86 -6.02
CA ILE A 3 12.59 -14.57 -4.90
C ILE A 3 12.24 -13.51 -3.84
N GLY A 4 11.01 -13.51 -3.35
CA GLY A 4 10.55 -12.56 -2.32
C GLY A 4 9.71 -11.39 -2.83
N GLN A 5 9.52 -11.25 -4.14
CA GLN A 5 8.70 -10.18 -4.72
C GLN A 5 7.18 -10.46 -4.62
N TRP A 6 6.80 -11.72 -4.40
CA TRP A 6 5.42 -12.16 -4.39
C TRP A 6 5.01 -12.73 -3.04
N ARG A 7 3.86 -12.29 -2.55
CA ARG A 7 3.14 -12.91 -1.44
C ARG A 7 2.02 -13.76 -2.03
N LEU A 8 2.02 -15.04 -1.67
CA LEU A 8 1.00 -15.98 -2.15
C LEU A 8 0.18 -16.48 -0.96
N TYR A 9 -1.12 -16.52 -1.14
CA TYR A 9 -2.07 -17.10 -0.20
C TYR A 9 -2.60 -18.42 -0.77
N PRO A 10 -1.97 -19.56 -0.48
CA PRO A 10 -2.36 -20.84 -1.08
C PRO A 10 -3.71 -21.36 -0.59
N THR A 11 -4.19 -20.83 0.54
CA THR A 11 -5.46 -21.25 1.15
C THR A 11 -6.44 -20.08 1.18
N GLU A 12 -7.66 -20.33 0.70
CA GLU A 12 -8.74 -19.36 0.74
C GLU A 12 -9.04 -18.91 2.19
N GLY A 13 -9.20 -17.60 2.39
CA GLY A 13 -9.49 -17.00 3.70
C GLY A 13 -8.38 -17.10 4.74
N SER A 14 -7.17 -17.57 4.37
CA SER A 14 -6.06 -17.71 5.31
C SER A 14 -5.61 -16.37 5.91
N MET A 15 -5.78 -15.27 5.16
CA MET A 15 -5.41 -13.94 5.62
C MET A 15 -6.20 -13.55 6.87
N GLU A 16 -7.51 -13.66 6.84
CA GLU A 16 -8.39 -13.38 8.00
C GLU A 16 -8.12 -14.31 9.18
N LYS A 17 -7.89 -15.59 8.88
CA LYS A 17 -7.74 -16.60 9.93
C LYS A 17 -6.39 -16.54 10.65
N TYR A 18 -5.29 -16.26 9.94
CA TYR A 18 -3.95 -16.44 10.46
C TYR A 18 -3.09 -15.17 10.44
N HIS A 19 -3.32 -14.27 9.48
CA HIS A 19 -2.41 -13.15 9.27
C HIS A 19 -2.93 -11.84 9.88
N LEU A 20 -4.23 -11.56 9.83
CA LEU A 20 -4.79 -10.33 10.37
C LEU A 20 -4.97 -10.29 11.90
N PRO A 21 -5.24 -11.40 12.62
CA PRO A 21 -5.48 -11.34 14.06
C PRO A 21 -4.35 -10.70 14.88
N PRO A 22 -3.05 -10.93 14.60
CA PRO A 22 -1.98 -10.24 15.32
C PRO A 22 -1.99 -8.72 15.10
N PHE A 23 -2.31 -8.28 13.87
CA PHE A 23 -2.45 -6.85 13.56
C PHE A 23 -3.65 -6.24 14.27
N GLN A 24 -4.80 -6.93 14.29
CA GLN A 24 -5.97 -6.45 15.01
C GLN A 24 -5.66 -6.27 16.51
N ALA A 25 -5.01 -7.25 17.13
CA ALA A 25 -4.61 -7.14 18.53
C ALA A 25 -3.68 -5.95 18.78
N ALA A 26 -2.71 -5.69 17.88
CA ALA A 26 -1.83 -4.54 17.97
C ALA A 26 -2.60 -3.20 17.79
N PHE A 27 -3.57 -3.14 16.88
CA PHE A 27 -4.38 -1.95 16.65
C PHE A 27 -5.33 -1.65 17.82
N ASP A 28 -5.90 -2.68 18.43
CA ASP A 28 -6.72 -2.56 19.65
C ASP A 28 -5.89 -2.00 20.81
N MET A 29 -4.62 -2.35 20.88
CA MET A 29 -3.64 -1.82 21.85
C MET A 29 -3.00 -0.50 21.43
N LYS A 30 -3.53 0.15 20.37
CA LYS A 30 -3.08 1.46 19.89
C LYS A 30 -1.64 1.49 19.41
N ALA A 31 -1.23 0.48 18.64
CA ALA A 31 0.06 0.52 17.95
C ALA A 31 0.23 1.84 17.20
N SER A 32 1.37 2.50 17.42
CA SER A 32 1.63 3.85 16.90
C SER A 32 2.03 3.84 15.41
N ALA A 33 2.58 2.75 14.92
CA ALA A 33 3.07 2.65 13.55
C ALA A 33 2.95 1.24 12.99
N ILE A 34 2.85 1.17 11.67
CA ILE A 34 3.08 -0.07 10.88
C ILE A 34 4.02 0.22 9.71
N MET A 35 4.70 -0.82 9.24
CA MET A 35 5.57 -0.76 8.08
C MET A 35 5.11 -1.81 7.06
N PRO A 36 4.50 -1.38 5.94
CA PRO A 36 4.17 -2.27 4.83
C PRO A 36 5.43 -2.81 4.17
N ASP A 37 5.41 -4.07 3.80
CA ASP A 37 6.53 -4.73 3.15
C ASP A 37 6.59 -4.47 1.63
N TYR A 38 7.64 -4.99 0.98
CA TYR A 38 7.86 -4.85 -0.46
C TYR A 38 6.99 -5.79 -1.30
N SER A 39 6.52 -6.91 -0.74
CA SER A 39 5.91 -7.96 -1.53
C SER A 39 4.54 -7.58 -2.06
N ARG A 40 4.26 -8.02 -3.27
CA ARG A 40 2.96 -7.88 -3.93
C ARG A 40 2.18 -9.20 -3.91
N VAL A 41 0.87 -9.10 -3.79
CA VAL A 41 -0.01 -10.28 -3.83
C VAL A 41 -0.15 -10.74 -5.27
N GLY A 42 0.07 -12.03 -5.53
CA GLY A 42 -0.18 -12.60 -6.84
C GLY A 42 -1.66 -12.88 -7.05
N THR A 43 -2.23 -12.40 -8.15
CA THR A 43 -3.66 -12.55 -8.48
C THR A 43 -3.94 -13.52 -9.63
N ASP A 44 -2.93 -13.94 -10.37
CA ASP A 44 -3.01 -14.79 -11.57
C ASP A 44 -3.33 -16.27 -11.30
N GLY A 45 -4.14 -16.55 -10.29
CA GLY A 45 -4.49 -17.91 -9.85
C GLY A 45 -3.48 -18.54 -8.89
N ARG A 46 -2.35 -17.89 -8.63
CA ARG A 46 -1.36 -18.34 -7.65
C ARG A 46 -1.82 -18.15 -6.21
N SER A 47 -2.61 -17.11 -5.95
CA SER A 47 -3.26 -16.88 -4.66
C SER A 47 -4.72 -17.28 -4.72
N LYS A 48 -5.22 -17.88 -3.66
CA LYS A 48 -6.65 -18.09 -3.47
C LYS A 48 -7.30 -16.82 -2.93
N PRO A 49 -8.62 -16.61 -3.16
CA PRO A 49 -9.33 -15.46 -2.66
C PRO A 49 -9.14 -15.25 -1.16
N GLN A 50 -8.93 -14.01 -0.77
CA GLN A 50 -8.80 -13.61 0.62
C GLN A 50 -9.95 -12.69 0.99
N TYR A 51 -10.44 -12.82 2.20
CA TYR A 51 -11.58 -12.07 2.69
C TYR A 51 -11.26 -11.49 4.06
N TYR A 52 -11.92 -10.40 4.40
CA TYR A 52 -12.03 -9.91 5.76
C TYR A 52 -13.47 -9.45 6.01
N ARG A 53 -14.09 -10.00 7.05
CA ARG A 53 -15.51 -9.76 7.38
C ARG A 53 -16.43 -9.93 6.17
N GLY A 54 -16.14 -10.94 5.35
CA GLY A 54 -16.93 -11.30 4.18
C GLY A 54 -16.69 -10.44 2.92
N LYS A 55 -15.77 -9.46 2.97
CA LYS A 55 -15.37 -8.69 1.80
C LYS A 55 -14.09 -9.26 1.19
N LEU A 56 -14.06 -9.38 -0.12
CA LEU A 56 -12.84 -9.72 -0.86
C LEU A 56 -11.80 -8.62 -0.63
N THR A 57 -10.59 -9.03 -0.29
CA THR A 57 -9.46 -8.12 -0.08
C THR A 57 -8.53 -8.13 -1.26
N SER A 58 -7.95 -7.00 -1.52
CA SER A 58 -6.92 -6.66 -2.51
C SER A 58 -6.81 -7.54 -3.75
N THR A 59 -6.98 -6.90 -4.85
CA THR A 59 -6.75 -7.46 -6.18
C THR A 59 -5.58 -6.77 -6.91
N GLU A 60 -5.07 -5.66 -6.38
CA GLU A 60 -3.97 -4.93 -7.02
C GLU A 60 -2.63 -5.60 -6.74
N GLU A 61 -1.89 -5.94 -7.81
CA GLU A 61 -0.57 -6.58 -7.72
C GLU A 61 0.56 -5.57 -7.49
N VAL A 62 0.48 -4.81 -6.43
CA VAL A 62 1.50 -3.84 -6.04
C VAL A 62 2.10 -4.15 -4.67
N GLY A 63 3.27 -3.62 -4.39
CA GLY A 63 3.86 -3.67 -3.05
C GLY A 63 2.93 -3.03 -2.02
N SER A 64 2.93 -3.55 -0.81
CA SER A 64 1.96 -3.16 0.22
C SER A 64 1.93 -1.65 0.50
N THR A 65 3.06 -0.95 0.37
CA THR A 65 3.16 0.52 0.47
C THR A 65 2.28 1.27 -0.53
N TYR A 66 2.03 0.68 -1.69
CA TYR A 66 1.25 1.28 -2.79
C TYR A 66 -0.21 0.85 -2.80
N SER A 67 -0.59 -0.07 -1.93
CA SER A 67 -1.94 -0.64 -1.91
C SER A 67 -2.87 0.15 -1.01
N LYS A 68 -3.74 0.96 -1.62
CA LYS A 68 -4.82 1.66 -0.91
C LYS A 68 -5.74 0.67 -0.18
N GLU A 69 -6.05 -0.44 -0.82
CA GLU A 69 -6.91 -1.48 -0.25
C GLU A 69 -6.36 -2.06 1.05
N LEU A 70 -5.03 -2.25 1.15
CA LEU A 70 -4.42 -2.77 2.38
C LEU A 70 -4.26 -1.70 3.45
N ILE A 71 -3.81 -0.50 3.07
CA ILE A 71 -3.48 0.56 4.04
C ILE A 71 -4.74 1.31 4.47
N THR A 72 -5.46 1.91 3.53
CA THR A 72 -6.62 2.74 3.85
C THR A 72 -7.84 1.87 4.13
N ASP A 73 -8.28 1.09 3.14
CA ASP A 73 -9.58 0.44 3.21
C ASP A 73 -9.60 -0.69 4.26
N LEU A 74 -8.52 -1.49 4.36
CA LEU A 74 -8.44 -2.58 5.33
C LEU A 74 -7.90 -2.10 6.69
N ALA A 75 -6.65 -1.63 6.75
CA ALA A 75 -6.03 -1.35 8.05
C ALA A 75 -6.68 -0.17 8.76
N ARG A 76 -6.96 0.96 8.08
CA ARG A 76 -7.54 2.14 8.70
C ARG A 76 -9.06 2.01 8.87
N ASP A 77 -9.80 1.81 7.77
CA ASP A 77 -11.26 1.93 7.80
C ASP A 77 -11.93 0.72 8.43
N VAL A 78 -11.41 -0.49 8.21
CA VAL A 78 -12.06 -1.71 8.70
C VAL A 78 -11.47 -2.21 10.01
N MET A 79 -10.14 -2.19 10.15
CA MET A 79 -9.46 -2.67 11.36
C MET A 79 -9.22 -1.58 12.41
N GLY A 80 -9.45 -0.29 12.08
CA GLY A 80 -9.38 0.83 13.03
C GLY A 80 -7.96 1.28 13.37
N PHE A 81 -6.99 1.08 12.48
CA PHE A 81 -5.63 1.57 12.69
C PHE A 81 -5.57 3.09 12.60
N ASN A 82 -5.17 3.75 13.68
CA ASN A 82 -5.07 5.22 13.79
C ASN A 82 -3.62 5.74 13.90
N GLY A 83 -2.63 4.85 13.77
CA GLY A 83 -1.22 5.23 13.78
C GLY A 83 -0.75 5.72 12.41
N TYR A 84 0.56 5.94 12.28
CA TYR A 84 1.17 6.30 11.01
C TYR A 84 1.73 5.07 10.27
N VAL A 85 1.74 5.18 8.94
CA VAL A 85 2.29 4.17 8.04
C VAL A 85 3.63 4.66 7.53
N ASN A 86 4.70 3.98 7.90
CA ASN A 86 6.04 4.24 7.39
C ASN A 86 6.38 3.19 6.33
N SER A 87 6.68 3.61 5.10
CA SER A 87 7.09 2.65 4.07
C SER A 87 8.36 1.91 4.47
N ASP A 88 8.58 0.75 3.88
CA ASP A 88 9.90 0.13 3.93
C ASP A 88 10.94 0.99 3.18
N SER A 89 12.21 0.83 3.54
CA SER A 89 13.29 1.73 3.13
C SER A 89 13.54 1.73 1.62
N GLY A 90 13.51 2.92 1.02
CA GLY A 90 13.88 3.10 -0.38
C GLY A 90 12.92 2.50 -1.41
N ILE A 91 11.70 2.13 -1.02
CA ILE A 91 10.75 1.46 -1.93
C ILE A 91 10.44 2.29 -3.18
N THR A 92 10.37 3.61 -3.06
CA THR A 92 10.09 4.51 -4.19
C THR A 92 11.25 4.65 -5.16
N SER A 93 12.48 4.30 -4.74
CA SER A 93 13.67 4.35 -5.58
C SER A 93 13.79 3.16 -6.52
N VAL A 94 13.12 2.04 -6.22
CA VAL A 94 13.19 0.82 -7.04
C VAL A 94 11.98 0.70 -7.96
N GLN A 95 12.25 0.29 -9.20
CA GLN A 95 11.28 0.21 -10.29
C GLN A 95 10.74 -1.23 -10.45
N ILE A 96 10.32 -1.79 -9.34
CA ILE A 96 9.72 -3.13 -9.24
C ILE A 96 8.50 -3.04 -8.31
N TYR A 97 7.93 -4.13 -7.90
CA TYR A 97 6.79 -4.21 -6.97
C TYR A 97 5.46 -3.71 -7.55
N GLY A 98 5.23 -3.89 -8.86
CA GLY A 98 3.99 -3.50 -9.53
C GLY A 98 3.90 -2.01 -9.89
N VAL A 99 5.04 -1.31 -9.87
CA VAL A 99 5.17 0.12 -10.21
C VAL A 99 6.24 0.35 -11.28
N GLU A 100 6.49 -0.67 -12.09
CA GLU A 100 7.53 -0.69 -13.11
C GLU A 100 7.37 0.43 -14.15
N ASP A 101 6.14 0.77 -14.50
CA ASP A 101 5.78 1.76 -15.50
C ASP A 101 5.66 3.19 -14.93
N LEU A 102 5.80 3.36 -13.60
CA LEU A 102 5.69 4.65 -12.96
C LEU A 102 7.03 5.37 -12.83
N THR A 103 7.02 6.68 -13.07
CA THR A 103 8.13 7.56 -12.73
C THR A 103 8.31 7.67 -11.21
N VAL A 104 9.47 8.16 -10.75
CA VAL A 104 9.71 8.32 -9.31
C VAL A 104 8.66 9.23 -8.66
N PRO A 105 8.33 10.44 -9.18
CA PRO A 105 7.24 11.26 -8.63
C PRO A 105 5.90 10.52 -8.57
N GLN A 106 5.55 9.76 -9.61
CA GLN A 106 4.31 8.99 -9.63
C GLN A 106 4.29 7.88 -8.57
N ARG A 107 5.42 7.24 -8.29
CA ARG A 107 5.52 6.26 -7.19
C ARG A 107 5.31 6.91 -5.82
N TYR A 108 5.85 8.10 -5.60
CA TYR A 108 5.56 8.89 -4.39
C TYR A 108 4.07 9.21 -4.28
N ALA A 109 3.48 9.71 -5.38
CA ALA A 109 2.05 10.02 -5.42
C ALA A 109 1.19 8.80 -5.09
N LYS A 110 1.50 7.65 -5.69
CA LYS A 110 0.76 6.39 -5.44
C LYS A 110 0.87 5.94 -3.98
N ALA A 111 2.06 5.99 -3.38
CA ALA A 111 2.25 5.63 -1.98
C ALA A 111 1.46 6.56 -1.04
N ILE A 112 1.52 7.87 -1.26
CA ILE A 112 0.78 8.87 -0.47
C ILE A 112 -0.72 8.67 -0.62
N SER A 113 -1.21 8.47 -1.85
CA SER A 113 -2.63 8.21 -2.12
C SER A 113 -3.13 6.90 -1.53
N ALA A 114 -2.25 5.92 -1.36
CA ALA A 114 -2.56 4.67 -0.67
C ALA A 114 -2.71 4.83 0.84
N GLY A 115 -2.26 5.96 1.42
CA GLY A 115 -2.32 6.22 2.86
C GLY A 115 -0.98 6.03 3.59
N THR A 116 0.13 5.95 2.87
CA THR A 116 1.48 5.97 3.45
C THR A 116 1.84 7.38 3.89
N ASP A 117 2.17 7.56 5.18
CA ASP A 117 2.43 8.87 5.78
C ASP A 117 3.92 9.26 5.71
N VAL A 118 4.81 8.28 5.79
CA VAL A 118 6.26 8.48 5.80
C VAL A 118 6.91 7.60 4.75
N ILE A 119 7.70 8.19 3.88
CA ILE A 119 8.51 7.46 2.90
C ILE A 119 9.90 7.20 3.51
N GLY A 120 10.10 5.99 3.98
CA GLY A 120 11.32 5.59 4.68
C GLY A 120 12.53 5.45 3.77
N GLY A 121 13.72 5.80 4.29
CA GLY A 121 15.00 5.56 3.63
C GLY A 121 15.32 6.46 2.43
N ASN A 122 14.48 7.45 2.14
CA ASN A 122 14.68 8.44 1.08
C ASN A 122 14.71 9.86 1.65
N SER A 123 15.55 10.71 1.09
CA SER A 123 15.66 12.14 1.46
C SER A 123 15.38 13.08 0.27
N ASP A 124 14.83 12.55 -0.81
CA ASP A 124 14.61 13.24 -2.09
C ASP A 124 13.21 13.90 -2.15
N SER A 125 12.92 14.82 -1.24
CA SER A 125 11.66 15.56 -1.15
C SER A 125 11.25 16.27 -2.46
N GLU A 126 12.22 16.53 -3.34
CA GLU A 126 11.97 17.09 -4.67
C GLU A 126 10.98 16.25 -5.51
N ASN A 127 10.98 14.93 -5.35
CA ASN A 127 10.05 14.05 -6.05
C ASN A 127 8.61 14.18 -5.53
N ILE A 128 8.43 14.53 -4.25
CA ILE A 128 7.11 14.83 -3.69
C ILE A 128 6.60 16.16 -4.26
N VAL A 129 7.47 17.18 -4.33
CA VAL A 129 7.12 18.48 -4.92
C VAL A 129 6.71 18.30 -6.38
N LYS A 130 7.49 17.55 -7.17
CA LYS A 130 7.15 17.23 -8.56
C LYS A 130 5.82 16.49 -8.69
N ALA A 131 5.56 15.51 -7.81
CA ALA A 131 4.29 14.79 -7.82
C ALA A 131 3.08 15.71 -7.60
N VAL A 132 3.23 16.75 -6.76
CA VAL A 132 2.18 17.76 -6.54
C VAL A 132 2.07 18.70 -7.77
N GLU A 133 3.18 19.17 -8.32
CA GLU A 133 3.23 20.05 -9.50
C GLU A 133 2.64 19.36 -10.74
N GLU A 134 2.88 18.07 -10.90
CA GLU A 134 2.32 17.24 -11.96
C GLU A 134 0.83 16.89 -11.74
N GLY A 135 0.26 17.30 -10.61
CA GLY A 135 -1.14 17.04 -10.25
C GLY A 135 -1.40 15.58 -9.82
N CYS A 136 -0.36 14.83 -9.54
CA CYS A 136 -0.48 13.42 -9.12
C CYS A 136 -0.86 13.26 -7.64
N VAL A 137 -0.75 14.32 -6.84
CA VAL A 137 -1.18 14.37 -5.43
C VAL A 137 -2.06 15.61 -5.25
N CYS A 138 -3.25 15.45 -4.68
CA CYS A 138 -4.08 16.59 -4.34
C CYS A 138 -3.54 17.35 -3.13
N SER A 139 -3.29 18.63 -3.33
CA SER A 139 -2.91 19.55 -2.24
C SER A 139 -4.12 20.05 -1.43
N LYS A 140 -5.35 19.65 -1.77
CA LYS A 140 -6.59 20.08 -1.09
C LYS A 140 -7.43 18.88 -0.67
N PRO A 141 -8.03 18.89 0.52
CA PRO A 141 -8.90 17.83 1.01
C PRO A 141 -10.22 17.70 0.25
N GLU A 142 -10.60 18.70 -0.53
CA GLU A 142 -11.82 18.71 -1.35
C GLU A 142 -11.50 19.24 -2.74
N GLY A 143 -11.56 18.40 -3.74
CA GLY A 143 -11.52 18.90 -5.07
C GLY A 143 -10.78 18.03 -6.08
N SER A 144 -11.25 18.09 -7.29
CA SER A 144 -10.77 17.42 -8.48
C SER A 144 -9.25 17.36 -8.59
N CYS A 145 -8.66 16.25 -8.23
CA CYS A 145 -7.34 15.88 -8.73
C CYS A 145 -7.46 15.65 -10.23
N SER A 146 -6.71 16.40 -10.99
CA SER A 146 -6.68 16.27 -12.45
C SER A 146 -5.75 15.13 -12.92
N CYS A 147 -5.19 14.36 -12.01
CA CYS A 147 -4.54 13.11 -12.38
C CYS A 147 -5.60 12.20 -12.97
N LYS A 148 -5.53 11.96 -14.26
CA LYS A 148 -6.30 10.89 -14.88
C LYS A 148 -5.92 9.62 -14.16
N GLU A 149 -6.89 9.01 -13.47
CA GLU A 149 -6.80 7.68 -12.91
C GLU A 149 -6.47 6.70 -14.05
N SER A 150 -5.22 6.49 -14.26
CA SER A 150 -4.68 5.47 -15.15
C SER A 150 -3.61 4.68 -14.40
N TRP A 151 -4.01 4.22 -13.20
CA TRP A 151 -3.22 3.29 -12.41
C TRP A 151 -3.77 1.88 -12.57
#